data_165ff9164b8257a2b46a0449e695da22
#
_entry.id   165ff9164b8257a2b46a0449e695da22
#
_cell.length_a   1.000
_cell.length_b   1.000
_cell.length_c   1.000
_cell.angle_alpha   90.00
_cell.angle_beta   90.00
_cell.angle_gamma   90.00
#
_symmetry.space_group_name_H-M   'P 1'
#
loop_
_entity.id
_entity.type
_entity.pdbx_description
1 polymer ?
#
loop_
_entity_poly.entity_id
_entity_poly.type
_entity_poly.pdbx_seq_one_letter_code
_entity_poly.pdbx_strand_id
1 'polypeptide(L)'
;MKKASLLLIALCMLFAACEKEENYFTMKYPIAGDYTKLDVSHAFDVVVCDTVTEAVVTTSERMQRYVVVKVEDGVLTIKLRPNLAIHRREGKVLLPRNENLREVELSGASSFTGDLNGEELEVDLSGASDFMGSLHGTKVELDLSGSSNFKGMIQCQDVDIDLSGSSDVEGSIDADNIEVEASGASSVEVTGSCFDNLDLDLSGASDFFAPQMECRNVMGKMSGSSDAEFLVCESLRVSLSGSSSIIYGIPVGCSPIVQCSTSGSSSVNTR
;
A
#
# COMPACT_ATOMS: atom_id res chain seq x y z
N MET A 1 36.06 -1.55 43.19
CA MET A 1 34.77 -1.26 42.59
C MET A 1 34.67 0.10 41.83
N LYS A 2 35.63 1.04 41.98
CA LYS A 2 35.60 2.35 41.26
C LYS A 2 36.24 2.34 39.87
N LYS A 3 37.02 1.32 39.49
CA LYS A 3 37.72 1.22 38.18
C LYS A 3 36.87 0.58 37.08
N ALA A 4 35.86 -0.23 37.40
CA ALA A 4 34.95 -0.83 36.40
C ALA A 4 33.90 0.13 35.90
N SER A 5 33.49 1.10 36.73
CA SER A 5 32.50 2.12 36.34
C SER A 5 33.02 3.15 35.35
N LEU A 6 34.35 3.46 35.42
CA LEU A 6 34.95 4.41 34.50
C LEU A 6 35.17 3.81 33.10
N LEU A 7 35.40 2.49 33.01
CA LEU A 7 35.56 1.80 31.73
C LEU A 7 34.26 1.67 30.94
N LEU A 8 33.15 1.52 31.65
CA LEU A 8 31.80 1.44 31.03
C LEU A 8 31.35 2.80 30.47
N ILE A 9 31.69 3.91 31.18
CA ILE A 9 31.38 5.27 30.71
C ILE A 9 32.23 5.65 29.51
N ALA A 10 33.51 5.22 29.46
CA ALA A 10 34.39 5.44 28.30
C ALA A 10 33.95 4.61 27.07
N LEU A 11 33.38 3.43 27.25
CA LEU A 11 32.86 2.60 26.16
C LEU A 11 31.54 3.16 25.58
N CYS A 12 30.67 3.74 26.42
CA CYS A 12 29.46 4.41 25.95
C CYS A 12 29.77 5.73 25.20
N MET A 13 30.87 6.42 25.47
CA MET A 13 31.26 7.63 24.75
C MET A 13 31.95 7.32 23.39
N LEU A 14 32.38 6.09 23.14
CA LEU A 14 32.98 5.69 21.86
C LEU A 14 31.94 5.39 20.77
N PHE A 15 30.66 5.18 21.13
CA PHE A 15 29.56 5.02 20.18
C PHE A 15 28.82 6.31 19.83
N ALA A 16 29.14 7.44 20.51
CA ALA A 16 28.55 8.76 20.25
C ALA A 16 29.36 9.62 19.26
N ALA A 17 30.37 9.07 18.63
CA ALA A 17 31.25 9.83 17.72
C ALA A 17 31.22 9.17 16.34
N CYS A 18 30.26 9.47 15.51
CA CYS A 18 30.34 9.65 14.05
C CYS A 18 28.96 9.75 13.38
N GLU A 19 28.03 10.52 13.91
CA GLU A 19 27.05 11.14 13.03
C GLU A 19 27.69 12.44 12.53
N LYS A 20 28.31 12.38 11.35
CA LYS A 20 28.54 13.59 10.58
C LYS A 20 27.17 14.16 10.30
N GLU A 21 26.90 15.37 10.76
CA GLU A 21 25.73 16.13 10.32
C GLU A 21 25.78 16.16 8.79
N GLU A 22 24.87 15.46 8.15
CA GLU A 22 24.71 15.55 6.70
C GLU A 22 24.03 16.88 6.40
N ASN A 23 24.69 17.71 5.60
CA ASN A 23 24.07 18.94 5.11
C ASN A 23 23.00 18.56 4.08
N TYR A 24 21.75 18.98 4.32
CA TYR A 24 20.66 18.83 3.38
C TYR A 24 20.53 20.08 2.51
N PHE A 25 20.29 19.89 1.24
CA PHE A 25 20.10 20.93 0.24
C PHE A 25 18.78 20.77 -0.46
N THR A 26 18.12 21.88 -0.70
CA THR A 26 16.86 21.93 -1.44
C THR A 26 17.09 22.46 -2.84
N MET A 27 16.60 21.73 -3.82
CA MET A 27 16.64 22.08 -5.24
C MET A 27 15.25 22.07 -5.84
N LYS A 28 15.05 22.96 -6.80
CA LYS A 28 13.81 23.05 -7.55
C LYS A 28 14.03 22.50 -8.97
N TYR A 29 13.11 21.67 -9.41
CA TYR A 29 13.09 21.08 -10.73
C TYR A 29 11.80 21.51 -11.43
N PRO A 30 11.89 22.24 -12.54
CA PRO A 30 10.72 22.57 -13.32
C PRO A 30 10.12 21.28 -13.91
N ILE A 31 8.82 21.12 -13.77
CA ILE A 31 8.08 20.03 -14.40
C ILE A 31 7.68 20.52 -15.79
N ALA A 32 8.37 20.04 -16.81
CA ALA A 32 8.14 20.43 -18.19
C ALA A 32 7.30 19.37 -18.91
N GLY A 33 6.03 19.66 -19.14
CA GLY A 33 5.07 18.79 -19.80
C GLY A 33 4.00 18.23 -18.87
N ASP A 34 2.94 17.71 -19.48
CA ASP A 34 1.85 17.04 -18.78
C ASP A 34 2.26 15.60 -18.48
N TYR A 35 1.82 15.08 -17.32
CA TYR A 35 2.02 13.69 -16.94
C TYR A 35 0.78 13.14 -16.24
N THR A 36 0.53 11.86 -16.46
CA THR A 36 -0.54 11.10 -15.81
C THR A 36 -0.01 9.98 -14.94
N LYS A 37 1.27 9.68 -15.07
CA LYS A 37 1.98 8.65 -14.28
C LYS A 37 3.13 9.27 -13.50
N LEU A 38 3.32 8.79 -12.26
CA LEU A 38 4.46 9.10 -11.39
C LEU A 38 5.25 7.80 -11.12
N ASP A 39 6.53 7.77 -11.50
CA ASP A 39 7.48 6.68 -11.21
C ASP A 39 8.51 7.17 -10.19
N VAL A 40 8.51 6.60 -8.98
CA VAL A 40 9.44 6.93 -7.91
C VAL A 40 10.21 5.70 -7.49
N SER A 41 11.52 5.80 -7.48
CA SER A 41 12.37 4.70 -7.05
C SER A 41 13.50 5.12 -6.12
N HIS A 42 14.06 4.15 -5.40
CA HIS A 42 15.13 4.25 -4.41
C HIS A 42 14.60 4.54 -3.00
N ALA A 43 14.62 5.77 -2.50
CA ALA A 43 14.12 6.12 -1.17
C ALA A 43 13.75 7.60 -1.14
N PHE A 44 12.70 7.92 -1.88
CA PHE A 44 12.14 9.26 -1.91
C PHE A 44 10.77 9.28 -1.24
N ASP A 45 10.60 10.20 -0.29
CA ASP A 45 9.32 10.54 0.31
C ASP A 45 8.67 11.65 -0.49
N VAL A 46 7.62 11.34 -1.23
CA VAL A 46 6.90 12.28 -2.09
C VAL A 46 5.62 12.73 -1.40
N VAL A 47 5.44 14.04 -1.31
CA VAL A 47 4.22 14.65 -0.74
C VAL A 47 3.63 15.64 -1.73
N VAL A 48 2.34 15.48 -2.05
CA VAL A 48 1.60 16.45 -2.87
C VAL A 48 1.30 17.69 -2.04
N CYS A 49 1.61 18.87 -2.59
CA CYS A 49 1.53 20.13 -1.86
C CYS A 49 1.04 21.27 -2.76
N ASP A 50 -0.03 21.95 -2.35
CA ASP A 50 -0.63 23.06 -3.12
C ASP A 50 0.19 24.36 -3.09
N THR A 51 1.25 24.42 -2.27
CA THR A 51 2.07 25.64 -2.09
C THR A 51 3.29 25.69 -3.04
N VAL A 52 3.54 24.64 -3.80
CA VAL A 52 4.65 24.57 -4.77
C VAL A 52 4.14 24.50 -6.20
N THR A 53 4.90 25.05 -7.14
CA THR A 53 4.61 25.03 -8.59
C THR A 53 5.64 24.22 -9.38
N GLU A 54 6.67 23.75 -8.71
CA GLU A 54 7.77 22.97 -9.25
C GLU A 54 8.04 21.80 -8.30
N ALA A 55 8.70 20.75 -8.75
CA ALA A 55 9.17 19.71 -7.84
C ALA A 55 10.29 20.26 -6.96
N VAL A 56 10.11 20.19 -5.64
CA VAL A 56 11.08 20.67 -4.65
C VAL A 56 11.72 19.47 -3.96
N VAL A 57 12.98 19.19 -4.27
CA VAL A 57 13.71 18.02 -3.75
C VAL A 57 14.70 18.45 -2.68
N THR A 58 14.58 17.89 -1.49
CA THR A 58 15.51 18.08 -0.37
C THR A 58 16.23 16.77 -0.11
N THR A 59 17.55 16.79 -0.23
CA THR A 59 18.39 15.61 -0.05
C THR A 59 19.81 16.00 0.39
N SER A 60 20.64 15.01 0.75
CA SER A 60 22.02 15.27 1.15
C SER A 60 22.87 15.82 -0.01
N GLU A 61 23.90 16.61 0.32
CA GLU A 61 24.86 17.18 -0.65
C GLU A 61 25.44 16.12 -1.59
N ARG A 62 25.66 14.91 -1.10
CA ARG A 62 26.22 13.81 -1.89
C ARG A 62 25.23 13.26 -2.91
N MET A 63 23.93 13.21 -2.57
CA MET A 63 22.89 12.67 -3.44
C MET A 63 22.45 13.68 -4.49
N GLN A 64 22.47 14.96 -4.18
CA GLN A 64 21.94 16.06 -4.98
C GLN A 64 22.30 15.96 -6.48
N ARG A 65 23.56 15.71 -6.82
CA ARG A 65 24.03 15.61 -8.22
C ARG A 65 23.56 14.36 -8.98
N TYR A 66 22.95 13.43 -8.27
CA TYR A 66 22.47 12.16 -8.84
C TYR A 66 20.95 12.09 -8.94
N VAL A 67 20.25 13.04 -8.36
CA VAL A 67 18.80 13.14 -8.48
C VAL A 67 18.44 13.39 -9.93
N VAL A 68 17.46 12.63 -10.41
CA VAL A 68 16.81 12.80 -11.71
C VAL A 68 15.34 13.08 -11.45
N VAL A 69 14.88 14.22 -11.94
CA VAL A 69 13.44 14.58 -12.01
C VAL A 69 13.19 14.97 -13.44
N LYS A 70 12.36 14.21 -14.15
CA LYS A 70 12.07 14.46 -15.57
C LYS A 70 10.68 13.98 -15.95
N VAL A 71 10.07 14.61 -16.93
CA VAL A 71 8.87 14.14 -17.61
C VAL A 71 9.25 13.64 -19.00
N GLU A 72 8.93 12.39 -19.29
CA GLU A 72 9.09 11.78 -20.62
C GLU A 72 7.87 10.90 -20.90
N ASP A 73 7.28 11.02 -22.06
CA ASP A 73 6.15 10.21 -22.53
C ASP A 73 4.96 10.15 -21.52
N GLY A 74 4.67 11.28 -20.86
CA GLY A 74 3.57 11.36 -19.89
C GLY A 74 3.90 10.78 -18.49
N VAL A 75 5.16 10.42 -18.23
CA VAL A 75 5.64 9.87 -16.94
C VAL A 75 6.55 10.88 -16.25
N LEU A 76 6.22 11.29 -15.05
CA LEU A 76 7.14 12.01 -14.16
C LEU A 76 7.99 10.99 -13.39
N THR A 77 9.27 10.92 -13.70
CA THR A 77 10.23 10.03 -13.05
C THR A 77 11.04 10.77 -11.99
N ILE A 78 11.11 10.21 -10.77
CA ILE A 78 11.95 10.68 -9.66
C ILE A 78 12.84 9.54 -9.18
N LYS A 79 14.14 9.63 -9.45
CA LYS A 79 15.08 8.57 -9.10
C LYS A 79 16.51 9.06 -8.92
N LEU A 80 17.38 8.17 -8.51
CA LEU A 80 18.83 8.39 -8.56
C LEU A 80 19.44 7.74 -9.80
N ARG A 81 20.47 8.36 -10.37
CA ARG A 81 21.29 7.72 -11.41
C ARG A 81 21.90 6.42 -10.90
N PRO A 82 21.99 5.38 -11.72
CA PRO A 82 22.56 4.08 -11.32
C PRO A 82 24.04 4.17 -10.94
N ASN A 83 24.54 3.15 -10.24
CA ASN A 83 25.96 2.98 -9.83
C ASN A 83 26.45 3.89 -8.71
N LEU A 84 25.64 4.07 -7.67
CA LEU A 84 26.01 4.87 -6.50
C LEU A 84 26.36 4.00 -5.29
N ALA A 85 27.59 4.16 -4.80
CA ALA A 85 28.01 3.67 -3.48
C ALA A 85 27.59 4.66 -2.38
N ILE A 86 26.27 4.91 -2.24
CA ILE A 86 25.71 5.77 -1.20
C ILE A 86 24.94 4.89 -0.24
N HIS A 87 25.29 4.93 1.05
CA HIS A 87 24.69 4.08 2.08
C HIS A 87 23.35 4.61 2.61
N ARG A 88 23.12 5.92 2.62
CA ARG A 88 21.86 6.57 2.94
C ARG A 88 21.30 7.22 1.67
N ARG A 89 20.10 6.83 1.28
CA ARG A 89 19.44 7.28 0.04
C ARG A 89 18.09 7.86 0.38
N GLU A 90 18.07 8.89 1.22
CA GLU A 90 16.82 9.52 1.65
C GLU A 90 16.66 10.87 0.97
N GLY A 91 15.51 11.12 0.39
CA GLY A 91 15.15 12.40 -0.22
C GLY A 91 13.68 12.72 0.01
N LYS A 92 13.39 13.97 0.35
CA LYS A 92 12.02 14.46 0.41
C LYS A 92 11.68 15.25 -0.83
N VAL A 93 10.49 15.01 -1.37
CA VAL A 93 10.01 15.68 -2.59
C VAL A 93 8.65 16.29 -2.32
N LEU A 94 8.52 17.60 -2.53
CA LEU A 94 7.21 18.23 -2.62
C LEU A 94 6.85 18.34 -4.08
N LEU A 95 5.69 17.79 -4.46
CA LEU A 95 5.15 17.91 -5.81
C LEU A 95 3.93 18.83 -5.81
N PRO A 96 3.76 19.67 -6.84
CA PRO A 96 2.50 20.38 -7.04
C PRO A 96 1.38 19.37 -7.29
N ARG A 97 0.17 19.72 -6.85
CA ARG A 97 -1.03 18.93 -7.18
C ARG A 97 -1.19 18.82 -8.68
N ASN A 98 -1.46 17.62 -9.14
CA ASN A 98 -1.77 17.32 -10.54
C ASN A 98 -3.09 16.54 -10.62
N GLU A 99 -4.14 17.21 -11.07
CA GLU A 99 -5.48 16.60 -11.20
C GLU A 99 -5.56 15.54 -12.32
N ASN A 100 -4.51 15.43 -13.15
CA ASN A 100 -4.42 14.42 -14.21
C ASN A 100 -3.63 13.19 -13.80
N LEU A 101 -3.08 13.14 -12.59
CA LEU A 101 -2.34 11.97 -12.09
C LEU A 101 -3.32 10.81 -11.90
N ARG A 102 -3.02 9.67 -12.53
CA ARG A 102 -3.85 8.45 -12.53
C ARG A 102 -3.10 7.23 -12.05
N GLU A 103 -1.81 7.21 -12.24
CA GLU A 103 -0.96 6.07 -11.95
C GLU A 103 0.22 6.48 -11.09
N VAL A 104 0.48 5.71 -10.01
CA VAL A 104 1.61 5.91 -9.11
C VAL A 104 2.35 4.61 -8.95
N GLU A 105 3.59 4.55 -9.46
CA GLU A 105 4.51 3.43 -9.32
C GLU A 105 5.62 3.77 -8.33
N LEU A 106 5.70 3.01 -7.22
CA LEU A 106 6.73 3.18 -6.20
C LEU A 106 7.59 1.93 -6.09
N SER A 107 8.89 2.12 -6.01
CA SER A 107 9.81 1.01 -5.82
C SER A 107 10.95 1.35 -4.85
N GLY A 108 11.60 0.31 -4.36
CA GLY A 108 12.69 0.45 -3.40
C GLY A 108 12.18 0.64 -1.97
N ALA A 109 12.30 1.83 -1.42
CA ALA A 109 11.79 2.21 -0.11
C ALA A 109 11.19 3.63 -0.20
N SER A 110 10.34 3.83 -1.20
CA SER A 110 9.76 5.14 -1.51
C SER A 110 8.39 5.29 -0.88
N SER A 111 7.99 6.52 -0.61
CA SER A 111 6.64 6.80 -0.15
C SER A 111 5.95 7.89 -0.97
N PHE A 112 4.62 7.82 -1.03
CA PHE A 112 3.77 8.84 -1.63
C PHE A 112 2.66 9.22 -0.66
N THR A 113 2.44 10.51 -0.52
CA THR A 113 1.31 11.06 0.25
C THR A 113 0.55 12.04 -0.62
N GLY A 114 -0.70 11.70 -0.94
CA GLY A 114 -1.58 12.51 -1.77
C GLY A 114 -2.81 11.73 -2.23
N ASP A 115 -3.78 12.45 -2.77
CA ASP A 115 -5.04 11.87 -3.26
C ASP A 115 -5.04 11.80 -4.78
N LEU A 116 -5.64 10.74 -5.33
CA LEU A 116 -5.87 10.57 -6.77
C LEU A 116 -7.37 10.60 -7.07
N ASN A 117 -7.72 11.25 -8.19
CA ASN A 117 -9.10 11.34 -8.65
C ASN A 117 -9.15 11.12 -10.16
N GLY A 118 -9.97 10.17 -10.63
CA GLY A 118 -10.08 9.86 -12.06
C GLY A 118 -11.01 8.72 -12.36
N GLU A 119 -11.20 8.39 -13.64
CA GLU A 119 -12.04 7.26 -14.03
C GLU A 119 -11.34 5.93 -13.72
N GLU A 120 -10.09 5.80 -14.09
CA GLU A 120 -9.25 4.63 -13.84
C GLU A 120 -8.01 5.08 -13.06
N LEU A 121 -7.75 4.44 -11.92
CA LEU A 121 -6.62 4.73 -11.05
C LEU A 121 -5.82 3.45 -10.79
N GLU A 122 -4.50 3.56 -10.82
CA GLU A 122 -3.57 2.45 -10.65
C GLU A 122 -2.48 2.83 -9.64
N VAL A 123 -2.20 1.93 -8.70
CA VAL A 123 -1.15 2.11 -7.69
C VAL A 123 -0.32 0.83 -7.59
N ASP A 124 0.91 0.90 -8.09
CA ASP A 124 1.89 -0.19 -8.07
C ASP A 124 2.94 0.05 -7.01
N LEU A 125 2.98 -0.80 -6.00
CA LEU A 125 3.96 -0.71 -4.93
C LEU A 125 4.86 -1.94 -4.88
N SER A 126 6.16 -1.72 -4.85
CA SER A 126 7.13 -2.81 -4.75
C SER A 126 8.27 -2.50 -3.79
N GLY A 127 8.94 -3.54 -3.31
CA GLY A 127 10.03 -3.40 -2.36
C GLY A 127 9.53 -3.18 -0.94
N ALA A 128 9.71 -1.99 -0.39
CA ALA A 128 9.20 -1.56 0.91
C ALA A 128 8.62 -0.15 0.75
N SER A 129 7.60 -0.03 -0.09
CA SER A 129 7.02 1.25 -0.49
C SER A 129 5.68 1.48 0.19
N ASP A 130 5.38 2.74 0.47
CA ASP A 130 4.19 3.15 1.18
C ASP A 130 3.38 4.16 0.37
N PHE A 131 2.07 3.95 0.25
CA PHE A 131 1.12 4.94 -0.27
C PHE A 131 0.17 5.36 0.85
N MET A 132 -0.02 6.66 1.02
CA MET A 132 -0.96 7.25 1.97
C MET A 132 -1.83 8.30 1.28
N GLY A 133 -3.14 8.05 1.21
CA GLY A 133 -4.08 8.98 0.59
C GLY A 133 -5.39 8.34 0.18
N SER A 134 -6.22 9.11 -0.53
CA SER A 134 -7.53 8.67 -0.98
C SER A 134 -7.56 8.46 -2.49
N LEU A 135 -8.27 7.43 -2.93
CA LEU A 135 -8.51 7.11 -4.33
C LEU A 135 -9.99 7.24 -4.63
N HIS A 136 -10.35 8.14 -5.56
CA HIS A 136 -11.73 8.35 -5.97
C HIS A 136 -11.86 8.14 -7.48
N GLY A 137 -12.55 7.08 -7.88
CA GLY A 137 -12.64 6.71 -9.29
C GLY A 137 -13.88 5.92 -9.68
N THR A 138 -13.86 5.43 -10.90
CA THR A 138 -14.79 4.38 -11.37
C THR A 138 -14.14 3.02 -11.14
N LYS A 139 -12.88 2.87 -11.55
CA LYS A 139 -12.07 1.67 -11.32
C LYS A 139 -10.79 2.03 -10.58
N VAL A 140 -10.41 1.20 -9.61
CA VAL A 140 -9.14 1.29 -8.87
C VAL A 140 -8.43 -0.04 -8.91
N GLU A 141 -7.16 -0.04 -9.30
CA GLU A 141 -6.26 -1.20 -9.26
C GLU A 141 -5.13 -0.94 -8.26
N LEU A 142 -4.90 -1.88 -7.35
CA LEU A 142 -3.82 -1.86 -6.37
C LEU A 142 -2.96 -3.12 -6.50
N ASP A 143 -1.73 -2.98 -6.97
CA ASP A 143 -0.74 -4.04 -7.06
C ASP A 143 0.36 -3.84 -6.01
N LEU A 144 0.36 -4.65 -4.96
CA LEU A 144 1.32 -4.54 -3.87
C LEU A 144 2.19 -5.78 -3.77
N SER A 145 3.50 -5.59 -3.78
CA SER A 145 4.47 -6.68 -3.65
C SER A 145 5.62 -6.35 -2.70
N GLY A 146 6.31 -7.37 -2.24
CA GLY A 146 7.41 -7.22 -1.30
C GLY A 146 6.95 -7.03 0.14
N SER A 147 7.10 -5.84 0.68
CA SER A 147 6.61 -5.42 2.01
C SER A 147 6.03 -4.01 1.90
N SER A 148 5.10 -3.85 0.98
CA SER A 148 4.52 -2.55 0.63
C SER A 148 3.18 -2.35 1.33
N ASN A 149 2.85 -1.09 1.59
CA ASN A 149 1.65 -0.75 2.34
C ASN A 149 0.83 0.31 1.60
N PHE A 150 -0.47 0.10 1.54
CA PHE A 150 -1.45 1.12 1.18
C PHE A 150 -2.25 1.51 2.42
N LYS A 151 -2.38 2.80 2.67
CA LYS A 151 -3.21 3.32 3.76
C LYS A 151 -4.08 4.48 3.32
N GLY A 152 -5.40 4.28 3.35
CA GLY A 152 -6.29 5.35 2.93
C GLY A 152 -7.74 4.98 2.74
N MET A 153 -8.40 5.77 1.90
CA MET A 153 -9.79 5.57 1.54
C MET A 153 -9.89 5.27 0.04
N ILE A 154 -10.68 4.26 -0.32
CA ILE A 154 -11.03 3.95 -1.71
C ILE A 154 -12.52 4.12 -1.89
N GLN A 155 -12.91 4.92 -2.87
CA GLN A 155 -14.29 5.12 -3.24
C GLN A 155 -14.43 4.99 -4.76
N CYS A 156 -15.06 3.90 -5.23
CA CYS A 156 -15.17 3.59 -6.66
C CYS A 156 -16.38 2.70 -6.95
N GLN A 157 -16.55 2.27 -8.20
CA GLN A 157 -17.48 1.21 -8.56
C GLN A 157 -16.80 -0.16 -8.43
N ASP A 158 -15.62 -0.31 -9.02
CA ASP A 158 -14.89 -1.55 -9.03
C ASP A 158 -13.49 -1.35 -8.45
N VAL A 159 -13.08 -2.19 -7.52
CA VAL A 159 -11.72 -2.23 -6.99
C VAL A 159 -11.13 -3.62 -7.09
N ASP A 160 -9.91 -3.66 -7.62
CA ASP A 160 -9.05 -4.83 -7.79
C ASP A 160 -7.83 -4.68 -6.89
N ILE A 161 -7.57 -5.68 -6.04
CA ILE A 161 -6.46 -5.65 -5.07
C ILE A 161 -5.64 -6.91 -5.18
N ASP A 162 -4.41 -6.79 -5.70
CA ASP A 162 -3.45 -7.87 -5.84
C ASP A 162 -2.32 -7.72 -4.83
N LEU A 163 -2.23 -8.66 -3.89
CA LEU A 163 -1.23 -8.63 -2.83
C LEU A 163 -0.30 -9.85 -2.88
N SER A 164 0.99 -9.59 -2.79
CA SER A 164 1.99 -10.65 -2.68
C SER A 164 3.10 -10.30 -1.68
N GLY A 165 3.80 -11.31 -1.20
CA GLY A 165 4.88 -11.11 -0.22
C GLY A 165 4.35 -10.92 1.20
N SER A 166 4.53 -9.75 1.76
CA SER A 166 4.04 -9.33 3.08
C SER A 166 3.50 -7.90 2.98
N SER A 167 2.52 -7.73 2.09
CA SER A 167 1.94 -6.42 1.76
C SER A 167 0.62 -6.22 2.48
N ASP A 168 0.36 -4.99 2.88
CA ASP A 168 -0.81 -4.66 3.69
C ASP A 168 -1.64 -3.54 3.06
N VAL A 169 -2.97 -3.67 3.15
CA VAL A 169 -3.96 -2.63 2.80
C VAL A 169 -4.77 -2.29 4.04
N GLU A 170 -4.69 -1.05 4.49
CA GLU A 170 -5.42 -0.56 5.65
C GLU A 170 -6.31 0.64 5.29
N GLY A 171 -7.54 0.68 5.82
CA GLY A 171 -8.38 1.87 5.70
C GLY A 171 -9.86 1.63 5.51
N SER A 172 -10.47 2.27 4.50
CA SER A 172 -11.85 2.07 4.15
C SER A 172 -12.05 1.90 2.66
N ILE A 173 -12.97 1.01 2.28
CA ILE A 173 -13.36 0.76 0.89
C ILE A 173 -14.88 0.88 0.80
N ASP A 174 -15.35 1.80 -0.05
CA ASP A 174 -16.75 1.90 -0.46
C ASP A 174 -16.83 1.66 -1.97
N ALA A 175 -17.27 0.47 -2.36
CA ALA A 175 -17.34 0.05 -3.76
C ALA A 175 -18.57 -0.81 -4.05
N ASP A 176 -18.96 -0.90 -5.34
CA ASP A 176 -19.98 -1.85 -5.78
C ASP A 176 -19.41 -3.27 -5.80
N ASN A 177 -18.23 -3.44 -6.41
CA ASN A 177 -17.54 -4.71 -6.49
C ASN A 177 -16.11 -4.60 -5.93
N ILE A 178 -15.71 -5.60 -5.17
CA ILE A 178 -14.37 -5.73 -4.58
C ILE A 178 -13.82 -7.10 -4.96
N GLU A 179 -12.69 -7.14 -5.65
CA GLU A 179 -11.90 -8.34 -5.90
C GLU A 179 -10.58 -8.26 -5.12
N VAL A 180 -10.23 -9.34 -4.42
CA VAL A 180 -8.97 -9.42 -3.65
C VAL A 180 -8.28 -10.74 -3.97
N GLU A 181 -7.12 -10.66 -4.59
CA GLU A 181 -6.19 -11.76 -4.74
C GLU A 181 -5.01 -11.56 -3.79
N ALA A 182 -4.86 -12.42 -2.78
CA ALA A 182 -3.78 -12.29 -1.81
C ALA A 182 -3.00 -13.57 -1.61
N SER A 183 -1.67 -13.43 -1.62
CA SER A 183 -0.74 -14.54 -1.44
C SER A 183 0.43 -14.16 -0.52
N GLY A 184 1.15 -15.16 -0.02
CA GLY A 184 2.25 -14.95 0.91
C GLY A 184 1.79 -14.79 2.35
N ALA A 185 2.05 -13.64 2.95
CA ALA A 185 1.60 -13.26 4.29
C ALA A 185 1.05 -11.83 4.24
N SER A 186 0.08 -11.62 3.35
CA SER A 186 -0.51 -10.30 3.06
C SER A 186 -1.82 -10.11 3.82
N SER A 187 -2.17 -8.87 4.10
CA SER A 187 -3.35 -8.54 4.88
C SER A 187 -4.16 -7.39 4.26
N VAL A 188 -5.49 -7.54 4.28
CA VAL A 188 -6.43 -6.46 3.99
C VAL A 188 -7.26 -6.21 5.24
N GLU A 189 -7.03 -5.08 5.91
CA GLU A 189 -7.78 -4.68 7.11
C GLU A 189 -8.56 -3.41 6.82
N VAL A 190 -9.86 -3.55 6.53
CA VAL A 190 -10.68 -2.45 6.03
C VAL A 190 -12.05 -2.37 6.68
N THR A 191 -12.61 -1.16 6.59
CA THR A 191 -14.00 -0.86 6.90
C THR A 191 -14.70 -0.37 5.63
N GLY A 192 -16.01 -0.09 5.70
CA GLY A 192 -16.76 0.48 4.58
C GLY A 192 -17.84 -0.45 4.06
N SER A 193 -18.14 -0.39 2.77
CA SER A 193 -19.30 -1.08 2.17
C SER A 193 -18.93 -1.73 0.83
N CYS A 194 -19.46 -2.96 0.63
CA CYS A 194 -19.43 -3.66 -0.65
C CYS A 194 -20.87 -3.83 -1.12
N PHE A 195 -21.33 -2.98 -2.05
CA PHE A 195 -22.76 -2.91 -2.38
C PHE A 195 -23.28 -4.10 -3.17
N ASP A 196 -22.43 -4.78 -3.95
CA ASP A 196 -22.82 -5.92 -4.77
C ASP A 196 -22.00 -7.17 -4.48
N ASN A 197 -20.75 -7.25 -4.94
CA ASN A 197 -19.97 -8.48 -4.91
C ASN A 197 -18.60 -8.31 -4.23
N LEU A 198 -18.28 -9.26 -3.36
CA LEU A 198 -16.93 -9.47 -2.83
C LEU A 198 -16.41 -10.82 -3.36
N ASP A 199 -15.31 -10.81 -4.11
CA ASP A 199 -14.60 -12.01 -4.55
C ASP A 199 -13.23 -12.09 -3.85
N LEU A 200 -12.95 -13.23 -3.22
CA LEU A 200 -11.73 -13.46 -2.43
C LEU A 200 -10.98 -14.68 -2.96
N ASP A 201 -9.76 -14.52 -3.43
CA ASP A 201 -8.81 -15.61 -3.70
C ASP A 201 -7.59 -15.49 -2.77
N LEU A 202 -7.65 -16.17 -1.62
CA LEU A 202 -6.64 -16.05 -0.58
C LEU A 202 -5.80 -17.32 -0.47
N SER A 203 -4.49 -17.16 -0.45
CA SER A 203 -3.55 -18.28 -0.34
C SER A 203 -2.36 -17.96 0.57
N GLY A 204 -1.62 -18.99 0.99
CA GLY A 204 -0.51 -18.81 1.92
C GLY A 204 -0.98 -18.60 3.36
N ALA A 205 -0.70 -17.47 3.94
CA ALA A 205 -1.16 -17.00 5.24
C ALA A 205 -1.69 -15.57 5.10
N SER A 206 -2.66 -15.40 4.18
CA SER A 206 -3.23 -14.10 3.84
C SER A 206 -4.58 -13.90 4.51
N ASP A 207 -4.83 -12.69 4.97
CA ASP A 207 -6.01 -12.37 5.75
C ASP A 207 -6.84 -11.25 5.11
N PHE A 208 -8.18 -11.39 5.16
CA PHE A 208 -9.14 -10.35 4.83
C PHE A 208 -10.01 -10.05 6.03
N PHE A 209 -9.78 -8.93 6.69
CA PHE A 209 -10.46 -8.54 7.92
C PHE A 209 -11.31 -7.29 7.71
N ALA A 210 -12.60 -7.50 7.49
CA ALA A 210 -13.60 -6.45 7.30
C ALA A 210 -14.90 -6.75 8.09
N PRO A 211 -14.83 -6.87 9.44
CA PRO A 211 -15.90 -7.42 10.26
C PRO A 211 -17.21 -6.64 10.23
N GLN A 212 -17.18 -5.40 9.77
CA GLN A 212 -18.37 -4.55 9.67
C GLN A 212 -18.78 -4.25 8.22
N MET A 213 -18.01 -4.72 7.23
CA MET A 213 -18.32 -4.54 5.82
C MET A 213 -19.49 -5.45 5.44
N GLU A 214 -20.57 -4.85 5.00
CA GLU A 214 -21.76 -5.56 4.52
C GLU A 214 -21.66 -5.75 3.01
N CYS A 215 -21.64 -7.03 2.58
CA CYS A 215 -21.62 -7.42 1.18
C CYS A 215 -22.93 -8.10 0.81
N ARG A 216 -23.44 -7.85 -0.39
CA ARG A 216 -24.63 -8.55 -0.87
C ARG A 216 -24.31 -10.00 -1.20
N ASN A 217 -23.31 -10.21 -2.02
CA ASN A 217 -22.83 -11.52 -2.44
C ASN A 217 -21.35 -11.68 -2.14
N VAL A 218 -20.97 -12.84 -1.65
CA VAL A 218 -19.56 -13.18 -1.41
C VAL A 218 -19.23 -14.49 -2.12
N MET A 219 -18.19 -14.45 -2.95
CA MET A 219 -17.52 -15.64 -3.49
C MET A 219 -16.12 -15.73 -2.90
N GLY A 220 -15.60 -16.94 -2.73
CA GLY A 220 -14.25 -17.07 -2.21
C GLY A 220 -13.63 -18.43 -2.44
N LYS A 221 -12.33 -18.40 -2.70
CA LYS A 221 -11.45 -19.56 -2.71
C LYS A 221 -10.32 -19.27 -1.73
N MET A 222 -10.16 -20.16 -0.75
CA MET A 222 -9.14 -19.97 0.27
C MET A 222 -8.32 -21.24 0.48
N SER A 223 -7.02 -21.08 0.60
CA SER A 223 -6.09 -22.18 0.79
C SER A 223 -4.93 -21.78 1.72
N GLY A 224 -4.18 -22.78 2.20
CA GLY A 224 -3.10 -22.52 3.14
C GLY A 224 -3.62 -22.34 4.57
N SER A 225 -3.36 -21.21 5.17
CA SER A 225 -3.81 -20.80 6.50
C SER A 225 -4.40 -19.38 6.45
N SER A 226 -5.29 -19.15 5.50
CA SER A 226 -5.89 -17.85 5.23
C SER A 226 -7.19 -17.66 6.01
N ASP A 227 -7.40 -16.48 6.52
CA ASP A 227 -8.59 -16.14 7.30
C ASP A 227 -9.38 -14.98 6.66
N ALA A 228 -10.72 -15.02 6.76
CA ALA A 228 -11.57 -13.93 6.30
C ALA A 228 -12.72 -13.63 7.28
N GLU A 229 -13.04 -12.34 7.48
CA GLU A 229 -14.17 -11.92 8.30
C GLU A 229 -14.95 -10.77 7.64
N PHE A 230 -16.29 -10.94 7.49
CA PHE A 230 -17.19 -9.95 6.84
C PHE A 230 -18.66 -10.15 7.24
N LEU A 231 -19.55 -9.31 6.71
CA LEU A 231 -21.01 -9.52 6.77
C LEU A 231 -21.54 -9.87 5.38
N VAL A 232 -22.55 -10.75 5.32
CA VAL A 232 -23.18 -11.14 4.04
C VAL A 232 -24.71 -11.15 4.12
N CYS A 233 -25.37 -10.65 3.06
CA CYS A 233 -26.81 -10.49 3.05
C CYS A 233 -27.57 -11.48 2.13
N GLU A 234 -27.10 -11.76 0.90
CA GLU A 234 -27.87 -12.56 -0.08
C GLU A 234 -27.25 -13.92 -0.39
N SER A 235 -25.94 -14.00 -0.67
CA SER A 235 -25.30 -15.27 -0.96
C SER A 235 -23.84 -15.36 -0.51
N LEU A 236 -23.47 -16.56 -0.02
CA LEU A 236 -22.10 -16.92 0.31
C LEU A 236 -21.74 -18.22 -0.42
N ARG A 237 -20.77 -18.18 -1.33
CA ARG A 237 -20.28 -19.34 -2.07
C ARG A 237 -18.76 -19.44 -1.91
N VAL A 238 -18.31 -20.41 -1.10
CA VAL A 238 -16.88 -20.50 -0.76
C VAL A 238 -16.36 -21.92 -0.86
N SER A 239 -15.09 -22.02 -1.25
CA SER A 239 -14.32 -23.25 -1.30
C SER A 239 -13.02 -23.10 -0.51
N LEU A 240 -12.93 -23.79 0.62
CA LEU A 240 -11.81 -23.71 1.54
C LEU A 240 -11.01 -24.99 1.58
N SER A 241 -9.69 -24.85 1.66
CA SER A 241 -8.76 -25.97 1.84
C SER A 241 -7.63 -25.62 2.82
N GLY A 242 -6.87 -26.63 3.25
CA GLY A 242 -5.79 -26.42 4.20
C GLY A 242 -6.30 -26.18 5.62
N SER A 243 -5.95 -25.06 6.22
CA SER A 243 -6.36 -24.62 7.55
C SER A 243 -7.04 -23.24 7.50
N SER A 244 -7.73 -22.96 6.39
CA SER A 244 -8.37 -21.66 6.17
C SER A 244 -9.68 -21.53 6.96
N SER A 245 -10.03 -20.31 7.35
CA SER A 245 -11.21 -20.04 8.16
C SER A 245 -11.99 -18.83 7.63
N ILE A 246 -13.32 -18.93 7.64
CA ILE A 246 -14.21 -17.80 7.42
C ILE A 246 -15.10 -17.63 8.65
N ILE A 247 -15.20 -16.39 9.12
CA ILE A 247 -16.18 -15.94 10.11
C ILE A 247 -17.07 -14.90 9.41
N TYR A 248 -18.37 -15.19 9.27
CA TYR A 248 -19.28 -14.23 8.68
C TYR A 248 -20.43 -13.88 9.62
N GLY A 249 -20.87 -12.64 9.55
CA GLY A 249 -22.07 -12.19 10.23
C GLY A 249 -23.23 -12.02 9.24
N ILE A 250 -24.45 -12.04 9.76
CA ILE A 250 -25.68 -11.81 8.98
C ILE A 250 -26.35 -10.55 9.50
N PRO A 251 -26.45 -9.48 8.68
CA PRO A 251 -27.16 -8.27 9.05
C PRO A 251 -28.63 -8.51 9.33
N VAL A 252 -29.23 -7.65 10.15
CA VAL A 252 -30.65 -7.75 10.50
C VAL A 252 -31.50 -7.59 9.23
N GLY A 253 -32.37 -8.57 8.99
CA GLY A 253 -33.26 -8.59 7.81
C GLY A 253 -32.70 -9.34 6.61
N CYS A 254 -31.45 -9.82 6.69
CA CYS A 254 -30.83 -10.65 5.65
C CYS A 254 -31.04 -12.14 5.90
N SER A 255 -30.98 -12.95 4.84
CA SER A 255 -31.09 -14.42 4.89
C SER A 255 -30.27 -15.03 3.74
N PRO A 256 -28.95 -15.07 3.86
CA PRO A 256 -28.08 -15.51 2.77
C PRO A 256 -28.25 -16.99 2.44
N ILE A 257 -28.13 -17.32 1.15
CA ILE A 257 -27.97 -18.70 0.69
C ILE A 257 -26.50 -19.07 0.83
N VAL A 258 -26.21 -20.02 1.72
CA VAL A 258 -24.83 -20.42 2.05
C VAL A 258 -24.49 -21.73 1.36
N GLN A 259 -23.45 -21.74 0.55
CA GLN A 259 -22.88 -22.91 -0.13
C GLN A 259 -21.38 -22.99 0.16
N CYS A 260 -20.98 -23.95 0.99
CA CYS A 260 -19.60 -24.08 1.42
C CYS A 260 -19.07 -25.46 1.03
N SER A 261 -17.83 -25.50 0.50
CA SER A 261 -17.04 -26.71 0.31
C SER A 261 -15.77 -26.58 1.12
N THR A 262 -15.56 -27.50 2.07
CA THR A 262 -14.41 -27.45 2.96
C THR A 262 -13.60 -28.74 2.88
N SER A 263 -12.27 -28.64 2.96
CA SER A 263 -11.36 -29.78 3.04
C SER A 263 -10.19 -29.47 3.97
N GLY A 264 -9.54 -30.51 4.50
CA GLY A 264 -8.48 -30.34 5.49
C GLY A 264 -9.04 -29.95 6.87
N SER A 265 -8.47 -28.94 7.48
CA SER A 265 -8.90 -28.38 8.79
C SER A 265 -9.62 -27.05 8.63
N SER A 266 -10.17 -26.77 7.45
CA SER A 266 -10.84 -25.50 7.16
C SER A 266 -12.23 -25.42 7.79
N SER A 267 -12.67 -24.22 8.10
CA SER A 267 -13.96 -23.97 8.77
C SER A 267 -14.68 -22.74 8.25
N VAL A 268 -16.03 -22.79 8.28
CA VAL A 268 -16.91 -21.65 7.99
C VAL A 268 -17.87 -21.51 9.15
N ASN A 269 -17.84 -20.38 9.84
CA ASN A 269 -18.59 -20.13 11.06
C ASN A 269 -19.40 -18.83 10.95
N THR A 270 -20.57 -18.80 11.58
CA THR A 270 -21.36 -17.57 11.79
C THR A 270 -21.05 -16.97 13.16
N ARG A 271 -21.02 -15.66 13.26
CA ARG A 271 -20.98 -14.95 14.55
C ARG A 271 -22.35 -14.38 14.92
#